data_c1a92935a2598f9b0da4c13de492c3cc
#
_entry.id   c1a92935a2598f9b0da4c13de492c3cc
#
_cell.length_a   1.000
_cell.length_b   1.000
_cell.length_c   1.000
_cell.angle_alpha   90.00
_cell.angle_beta   90.00
_cell.angle_gamma   90.00
#
_symmetry.space_group_name_H-M   'P 1'
#
loop_
_entity.id
_entity.type
_entity.pdbx_description
1 polymer ?
#
loop_
_entity_poly.entity_id
_entity_poly.type
_entity_poly.pdbx_seq_one_letter_code
_entity_poly.pdbx_strand_id
1 'polypeptide(L)'
;MMTKLYKKIDGRIHYWEIWEEAENNKLVIHLGVLGKTGEAFEIVEWDKQRRQNIYDQKIKEKKLEGYSEPDYKHNLIIQFQTDDKWGDPADLKFRNTMWDVLNECLGWTGNGAVHGGDIGSGSANLFFDAVDPDIAVTTIVTVLKARGIRKQFKIALEVPTKGDDIDLKVLYPANYKGEFNY
;
A
#
# COMPACT_ATOMS: atom_id res chain seq x y z
N MET A 1 -1.63 -13.79 -10.17
CA MET A 1 -1.39 -12.51 -10.90
C MET A 1 -2.44 -11.49 -10.48
N MET A 2 -2.07 -10.22 -10.28
CA MET A 2 -3.01 -9.15 -9.90
C MET A 2 -2.81 -7.96 -10.84
N THR A 3 -3.88 -7.36 -11.32
CA THR A 3 -3.87 -6.11 -12.08
C THR A 3 -4.62 -5.04 -11.31
N LYS A 4 -4.02 -3.84 -11.20
CA LYS A 4 -4.62 -2.66 -10.57
C LYS A 4 -4.69 -1.53 -11.58
N LEU A 5 -5.86 -0.93 -11.72
CA LEU A 5 -6.12 0.18 -12.63
C LEU A 5 -6.82 1.31 -11.89
N TYR A 6 -6.58 2.54 -12.34
CA TYR A 6 -7.08 3.74 -11.69
C TYR A 6 -7.71 4.68 -12.72
N LYS A 7 -8.70 5.46 -12.26
CA LYS A 7 -9.33 6.51 -13.06
C LYS A 7 -9.72 7.68 -12.16
N LYS A 8 -9.47 8.90 -12.61
CA LYS A 8 -9.97 10.08 -11.91
C LYS A 8 -11.39 10.41 -12.39
N ILE A 9 -12.37 10.42 -11.47
CA ILE A 9 -13.78 10.71 -11.71
C ILE A 9 -14.19 11.78 -10.71
N ASP A 10 -14.71 12.92 -11.19
CA ASP A 10 -15.17 14.04 -10.37
C ASP A 10 -14.15 14.48 -9.29
N GLY A 11 -12.88 14.54 -9.68
CA GLY A 11 -11.78 14.93 -8.81
C GLY A 11 -11.27 13.87 -7.85
N ARG A 12 -11.91 12.71 -7.78
CA ARG A 12 -11.51 11.57 -6.93
C ARG A 12 -10.87 10.48 -7.74
N ILE A 13 -9.88 9.80 -7.18
CA ILE A 13 -9.26 8.63 -7.79
C ILE A 13 -10.11 7.40 -7.42
N HIS A 14 -10.56 6.68 -8.43
CA HIS A 14 -11.22 5.40 -8.31
C HIS A 14 -10.22 4.32 -8.66
N TYR A 15 -10.18 3.23 -7.91
CA TYR A 15 -9.39 2.06 -8.20
C TYR A 15 -10.28 0.91 -8.63
N TRP A 16 -9.71 0.02 -9.44
CA TRP A 16 -10.27 -1.25 -9.84
C TRP A 16 -9.14 -2.28 -9.91
N GLU A 17 -9.34 -3.41 -9.26
CA GLU A 17 -8.37 -4.48 -9.15
C GLU A 17 -9.00 -5.79 -9.53
N ILE A 18 -8.20 -6.69 -10.13
CA ILE A 18 -8.61 -8.08 -10.38
C ILE A 18 -7.44 -9.01 -10.08
N TRP A 19 -7.73 -10.11 -9.39
CA TRP A 19 -6.75 -11.17 -9.16
C TRP A 19 -7.39 -12.55 -9.20
N GLU A 20 -6.55 -13.57 -9.39
CA GLU A 20 -6.95 -14.96 -9.38
C GLU A 20 -6.66 -15.59 -8.00
N GLU A 21 -7.65 -16.26 -7.44
CA GLU A 21 -7.50 -17.21 -6.35
C GLU A 21 -7.59 -18.63 -6.94
N ALA A 22 -6.47 -19.14 -7.42
CA ALA A 22 -6.39 -20.40 -8.15
C ALA A 22 -6.89 -21.61 -7.34
N GLU A 23 -6.62 -21.64 -6.03
CA GLU A 23 -7.06 -22.70 -5.11
C GLU A 23 -8.58 -22.79 -5.01
N ASN A 24 -9.26 -21.65 -5.18
CA ASN A 24 -10.71 -21.55 -5.08
C ASN A 24 -11.40 -21.47 -6.47
N ASN A 25 -10.64 -21.62 -7.56
CA ASN A 25 -11.14 -21.52 -8.94
C ASN A 25 -11.94 -20.25 -9.21
N LYS A 26 -11.51 -19.11 -8.65
CA LYS A 26 -12.22 -17.83 -8.79
C LYS A 26 -11.32 -16.68 -9.15
N LEU A 27 -11.92 -15.67 -9.76
CA LEU A 27 -11.41 -14.33 -9.89
C LEU A 27 -12.10 -13.45 -8.85
N VAL A 28 -11.34 -12.55 -8.24
CA VAL A 28 -11.88 -11.51 -7.37
C VAL A 28 -11.69 -10.17 -8.06
N ILE A 29 -12.76 -9.39 -8.13
CA ILE A 29 -12.74 -8.00 -8.59
C ILE A 29 -13.02 -7.12 -7.38
N HIS A 30 -12.14 -6.16 -7.13
CA HIS A 30 -12.27 -5.22 -6.03
C HIS A 30 -12.18 -3.80 -6.58
N LEU A 31 -13.09 -2.93 -6.17
CA LEU A 31 -13.17 -1.56 -6.70
C LEU A 31 -13.72 -0.59 -5.66
N GLY A 32 -13.31 0.65 -5.78
CA GLY A 32 -13.73 1.70 -4.85
C GLY A 32 -13.12 3.07 -5.15
N VAL A 33 -13.26 3.95 -4.17
CA VAL A 33 -12.59 5.25 -4.15
C VAL A 33 -11.33 5.13 -3.32
N LEU A 34 -10.22 5.67 -3.82
CA LEU A 34 -8.92 5.63 -3.15
C LEU A 34 -9.03 6.09 -1.68
N GLY A 35 -8.45 5.33 -0.78
CA GLY A 35 -8.51 5.58 0.66
C GLY A 35 -9.81 5.12 1.35
N LYS A 36 -10.71 4.47 0.61
CA LYS A 36 -11.91 3.83 1.16
C LYS A 36 -11.87 2.33 0.88
N THR A 37 -12.31 1.54 1.84
CA THR A 37 -12.61 0.13 1.60
C THR A 37 -13.69 0.05 0.53
N GLY A 38 -13.38 -0.68 -0.53
CA GLY A 38 -14.29 -0.82 -1.66
C GLY A 38 -15.24 -2.00 -1.52
N GLU A 39 -15.75 -2.45 -2.65
CA GLU A 39 -16.60 -3.62 -2.79
C GLU A 39 -15.84 -4.71 -3.55
N ALA A 40 -16.00 -5.96 -3.13
CA ALA A 40 -15.39 -7.11 -3.78
C ALA A 40 -16.46 -8.03 -4.36
N PHE A 41 -16.21 -8.53 -5.57
CA PHE A 41 -17.08 -9.44 -6.30
C PHE A 41 -16.29 -10.67 -6.73
N GLU A 42 -16.90 -11.84 -6.71
CA GLU A 42 -16.27 -13.10 -7.10
C GLU A 42 -16.88 -13.63 -8.39
N ILE A 43 -16.04 -14.17 -9.26
CA ILE A 43 -16.44 -14.93 -10.45
C ILE A 43 -15.85 -16.32 -10.33
N VAL A 44 -16.71 -17.33 -10.14
CA VAL A 44 -16.28 -18.73 -10.07
C VAL A 44 -16.25 -19.32 -11.48
N GLU A 45 -15.08 -19.83 -11.89
CA GLU A 45 -14.88 -20.52 -13.16
C GLU A 45 -13.86 -21.64 -12.98
N TRP A 46 -14.29 -22.87 -13.17
CA TRP A 46 -13.47 -24.07 -12.94
C TRP A 46 -12.45 -24.31 -14.05
N ASP A 47 -12.79 -23.94 -15.28
CA ASP A 47 -11.89 -24.08 -16.41
C ASP A 47 -10.83 -22.97 -16.37
N LYS A 48 -9.56 -23.36 -16.24
CA LYS A 48 -8.44 -22.42 -16.12
C LYS A 48 -8.30 -21.50 -17.34
N GLN A 49 -8.53 -22.05 -18.56
CA GLN A 49 -8.40 -21.24 -19.77
C GLN A 49 -9.53 -20.23 -19.89
N ARG A 50 -10.76 -20.62 -19.56
CA ARG A 50 -11.90 -19.69 -19.52
C ARG A 50 -11.68 -18.62 -18.45
N ARG A 51 -11.18 -18.98 -17.28
CA ARG A 51 -10.87 -18.02 -16.22
C ARG A 51 -9.85 -16.99 -16.67
N GLN A 52 -8.78 -17.42 -17.36
CA GLN A 52 -7.81 -16.50 -17.95
C GLN A 52 -8.45 -15.57 -19.00
N ASN A 53 -9.29 -16.11 -19.87
CA ASN A 53 -9.99 -15.29 -20.88
C ASN A 53 -10.89 -14.23 -20.24
N ILE A 54 -11.60 -14.59 -19.15
CA ILE A 54 -12.44 -13.64 -18.38
C ILE A 54 -11.55 -12.55 -17.78
N TYR A 55 -10.42 -12.92 -17.16
CA TYR A 55 -9.46 -12.02 -16.58
C TYR A 55 -8.98 -10.96 -17.60
N ASP A 56 -8.52 -11.41 -18.76
CA ASP A 56 -8.01 -10.54 -19.84
C ASP A 56 -9.12 -9.64 -20.41
N GLN A 57 -10.32 -10.20 -20.59
CA GLN A 57 -11.48 -9.45 -21.06
C GLN A 57 -11.85 -8.33 -20.09
N LYS A 58 -11.89 -8.60 -18.77
CA LYS A 58 -12.24 -7.61 -17.76
C LYS A 58 -11.24 -6.44 -17.71
N ILE A 59 -9.95 -6.73 -17.85
CA ILE A 59 -8.93 -5.68 -17.96
C ILE A 59 -9.14 -4.82 -19.20
N LYS A 60 -9.39 -5.46 -20.35
CA LYS A 60 -9.64 -4.75 -21.60
C LYS A 60 -10.87 -3.85 -21.51
N GLU A 61 -11.98 -4.34 -20.94
CA GLU A 61 -13.20 -3.56 -20.69
C GLU A 61 -12.88 -2.33 -19.84
N LYS A 62 -12.14 -2.48 -18.74
CA LYS A 62 -11.79 -1.35 -17.86
C LYS A 62 -10.86 -0.34 -18.53
N LYS A 63 -9.89 -0.79 -19.32
CA LYS A 63 -9.05 0.12 -20.11
C LYS A 63 -9.86 0.92 -21.12
N LEU A 64 -10.87 0.32 -21.77
CA LEU A 64 -11.79 1.02 -22.68
C LEU A 64 -12.68 2.03 -21.94
N GLU A 65 -13.01 1.80 -20.68
CA GLU A 65 -13.69 2.76 -19.81
C GLU A 65 -12.78 3.92 -19.36
N GLY A 66 -11.49 3.91 -19.72
CA GLY A 66 -10.50 4.95 -19.41
C GLY A 66 -9.76 4.74 -18.09
N TYR A 67 -9.77 3.52 -17.53
CA TYR A 67 -8.88 3.16 -16.45
C TYR A 67 -7.48 2.82 -16.99
N SER A 68 -6.44 3.22 -16.28
CA SER A 68 -5.03 2.96 -16.60
C SER A 68 -4.24 2.61 -15.35
N GLU A 69 -3.06 2.06 -15.53
CA GLU A 69 -2.07 2.00 -14.45
C GLU A 69 -1.71 3.43 -14.03
N PRO A 70 -1.35 3.67 -12.77
CA PRO A 70 -0.95 5.00 -12.32
C PRO A 70 0.36 5.39 -13.03
N ASP A 71 0.45 6.66 -13.45
CA ASP A 71 1.64 7.19 -14.12
C ASP A 71 2.87 7.22 -13.20
N TYR A 72 2.63 7.22 -11.90
CA TYR A 72 3.68 7.23 -10.87
C TYR A 72 3.19 6.57 -9.58
N LYS A 73 4.15 6.13 -8.78
CA LYS A 73 3.97 5.70 -7.40
C LYS A 73 4.92 6.49 -6.52
N HIS A 74 4.45 6.83 -5.33
CA HIS A 74 5.26 7.48 -4.32
C HIS A 74 5.85 6.43 -3.40
N ASN A 75 7.17 6.48 -3.17
CA ASN A 75 7.82 5.65 -2.18
C ASN A 75 7.75 6.32 -0.82
N LEU A 76 7.30 5.60 0.17
CA LEU A 76 7.20 6.06 1.55
C LEU A 76 7.88 5.06 2.50
N ILE A 77 8.33 5.61 3.62
CA ILE A 77 8.94 4.84 4.69
C ILE A 77 8.13 5.10 5.96
N ILE A 78 7.65 4.05 6.63
CA ILE A 78 7.22 4.15 8.01
C ILE A 78 8.31 3.58 8.91
N GLN A 79 8.71 4.37 9.89
CA GLN A 79 9.73 4.04 10.87
C GLN A 79 9.13 3.97 12.27
N PHE A 80 9.30 2.84 12.93
CA PHE A 80 8.97 2.64 14.34
C PHE A 80 10.24 2.62 15.17
N GLN A 81 10.21 3.25 16.33
CA GLN A 81 11.33 3.17 17.27
C GLN A 81 11.40 1.76 17.90
N THR A 82 12.57 1.15 17.92
CA THR A 82 12.86 -0.10 18.64
C THR A 82 13.42 0.20 20.04
N ASP A 83 13.30 -0.77 20.95
CA ASP A 83 13.86 -0.66 22.30
C ASP A 83 15.35 -1.00 22.32
N ASP A 84 15.79 -1.86 21.39
CA ASP A 84 17.20 -2.25 21.19
C ASP A 84 17.78 -1.66 19.91
N LYS A 85 19.08 -1.32 19.93
CA LYS A 85 19.76 -0.71 18.77
C LYS A 85 19.78 -1.61 17.52
N TRP A 86 19.85 -2.91 17.70
CA TRP A 86 19.94 -3.87 16.62
C TRP A 86 18.61 -4.55 16.31
N GLY A 87 17.62 -4.33 17.19
CA GLY A 87 16.34 -5.01 17.20
C GLY A 87 16.44 -6.40 17.82
N ASP A 88 15.46 -6.74 18.61
CA ASP A 88 15.31 -8.05 19.22
C ASP A 88 14.23 -8.89 18.50
N PRO A 89 14.02 -10.18 18.90
CA PRO A 89 12.97 -10.99 18.30
C PRO A 89 11.56 -10.41 18.45
N ALA A 90 11.28 -9.61 19.49
CA ALA A 90 9.99 -8.96 19.67
C ALA A 90 9.81 -7.80 18.67
N ASP A 91 10.87 -7.03 18.41
CA ASP A 91 10.86 -5.98 17.38
C ASP A 91 10.69 -6.58 15.99
N LEU A 92 11.33 -7.71 15.69
CA LEU A 92 11.12 -8.42 14.41
C LEU A 92 9.68 -8.90 14.26
N LYS A 93 9.10 -9.48 15.30
CA LYS A 93 7.69 -9.89 15.30
C LYS A 93 6.76 -8.69 15.13
N PHE A 94 7.04 -7.59 15.84
CA PHE A 94 6.27 -6.35 15.69
C PHE A 94 6.34 -5.83 14.25
N ARG A 95 7.52 -5.71 13.65
CA ARG A 95 7.70 -5.27 12.26
C ARG A 95 6.89 -6.14 11.29
N ASN A 96 6.95 -7.48 11.43
CA ASN A 96 6.20 -8.39 10.58
C ASN A 96 4.68 -8.22 10.76
N THR A 97 4.21 -8.04 12.01
CA THR A 97 2.80 -7.72 12.27
C THR A 97 2.39 -6.40 11.60
N MET A 98 3.24 -5.37 11.66
CA MET A 98 2.96 -4.09 11.00
C MET A 98 2.99 -4.22 9.47
N TRP A 99 3.84 -5.08 8.92
CA TRP A 99 3.81 -5.42 7.50
C TRP A 99 2.42 -5.90 7.05
N ASP A 100 1.85 -6.87 7.78
CA ASP A 100 0.52 -7.40 7.47
C ASP A 100 -0.56 -6.33 7.61
N VAL A 101 -0.53 -5.55 8.70
CA VAL A 101 -1.47 -4.46 8.95
C VAL A 101 -1.44 -3.40 7.86
N LEU A 102 -0.24 -3.01 7.39
CA LEU A 102 -0.09 -1.99 6.35
C LEU A 102 -0.51 -2.53 4.99
N ASN A 103 -0.15 -3.76 4.65
CA ASN A 103 -0.60 -4.40 3.41
C ASN A 103 -2.12 -4.52 3.36
N GLU A 104 -2.74 -4.93 4.48
CA GLU A 104 -4.19 -5.00 4.58
C GLU A 104 -4.84 -3.63 4.35
N CYS A 105 -4.43 -2.60 5.12
CA CYS A 105 -5.09 -1.31 5.03
C CYS A 105 -4.82 -0.56 3.71
N LEU A 106 -3.61 -0.63 3.16
CA LEU A 106 -3.28 0.01 1.88
C LEU A 106 -3.89 -0.76 0.71
N GLY A 107 -3.85 -2.10 0.75
CA GLY A 107 -4.46 -2.95 -0.28
C GLY A 107 -5.96 -2.74 -0.36
N TRP A 108 -6.70 -2.92 0.75
CA TRP A 108 -8.16 -2.76 0.77
C TRP A 108 -8.65 -1.32 0.58
N THR A 109 -7.78 -0.34 0.54
CA THR A 109 -8.11 1.04 0.18
C THR A 109 -7.58 1.45 -1.20
N GLY A 110 -7.04 0.48 -1.95
CA GLY A 110 -6.50 0.65 -3.30
C GLY A 110 -5.25 1.52 -3.39
N ASN A 111 -4.65 1.92 -2.25
CA ASN A 111 -3.65 3.00 -2.26
C ASN A 111 -2.19 2.52 -2.25
N GLY A 112 -1.92 1.24 -2.18
CA GLY A 112 -0.53 0.79 -2.26
C GLY A 112 -0.28 -0.59 -1.67
N ALA A 113 1.00 -0.88 -1.44
CA ALA A 113 1.48 -2.12 -0.84
C ALA A 113 2.86 -1.95 -0.22
N VAL A 114 3.15 -2.71 0.84
CA VAL A 114 4.48 -2.83 1.42
C VAL A 114 5.34 -3.73 0.52
N HIS A 115 6.57 -3.31 0.24
CA HIS A 115 7.49 -4.07 -0.62
C HIS A 115 8.84 -4.36 0.01
N GLY A 116 9.15 -3.78 1.17
CA GLY A 116 10.41 -3.96 1.85
C GLY A 116 10.38 -3.56 3.32
N GLY A 117 11.45 -3.86 4.02
CA GLY A 117 11.63 -3.40 5.40
C GLY A 117 12.92 -3.94 6.00
N ASP A 118 13.43 -3.21 6.97
CA ASP A 118 14.63 -3.57 7.72
C ASP A 118 14.46 -3.32 9.23
N ILE A 119 15.46 -3.69 10.00
CA ILE A 119 15.61 -3.40 11.42
C ILE A 119 17.06 -3.10 11.70
N GLY A 120 17.32 -2.05 12.42
CA GLY A 120 18.66 -1.65 12.83
C GLY A 120 18.72 -0.20 13.28
N SER A 121 19.83 0.19 13.85
CA SER A 121 20.07 1.58 14.28
C SER A 121 19.01 2.17 15.20
N GLY A 122 18.31 1.32 15.98
CA GLY A 122 17.25 1.74 16.90
C GLY A 122 15.89 1.94 16.24
N SER A 123 15.69 1.40 15.04
CA SER A 123 14.42 1.51 14.30
C SER A 123 14.05 0.22 13.57
N ALA A 124 12.74 0.07 13.33
CA ALA A 124 12.17 -0.90 12.42
C ALA A 124 11.46 -0.13 11.30
N ASN A 125 11.88 -0.34 10.07
CA ASN A 125 11.37 0.36 8.92
C ASN A 125 10.56 -0.56 8.02
N LEU A 126 9.49 -0.01 7.41
CA LEU A 126 8.75 -0.64 6.32
C LEU A 126 8.66 0.33 5.15
N PHE A 127 8.98 -0.17 3.97
CA PHE A 127 8.96 0.56 2.71
C PHE A 127 7.71 0.20 1.94
N PHE A 128 7.00 1.19 1.41
CA PHE A 128 5.76 0.96 0.68
C PHE A 128 5.53 1.97 -0.43
N ASP A 129 4.86 1.52 -1.48
CA ASP A 129 4.37 2.38 -2.55
C ASP A 129 2.98 2.92 -2.21
N ALA A 130 2.69 4.15 -2.61
CA ALA A 130 1.34 4.71 -2.56
C ALA A 130 1.02 5.51 -3.83
N VAL A 131 -0.25 5.46 -4.24
CA VAL A 131 -0.77 6.28 -5.33
C VAL A 131 -0.95 7.72 -4.88
N ASP A 132 -1.44 7.92 -3.65
CA ASP A 132 -1.60 9.22 -3.01
C ASP A 132 -1.00 9.18 -1.60
N PRO A 133 0.11 9.91 -1.35
CA PRO A 133 0.81 9.89 -0.06
C PRO A 133 -0.03 10.41 1.10
N ASP A 134 -0.82 11.46 0.89
CA ASP A 134 -1.60 12.09 1.97
C ASP A 134 -2.74 11.17 2.41
N ILE A 135 -3.38 10.50 1.44
CA ILE A 135 -4.39 9.47 1.72
C ILE A 135 -3.74 8.27 2.41
N ALA A 136 -2.54 7.84 1.99
CA ALA A 136 -1.84 6.72 2.63
C ALA A 136 -1.52 7.03 4.10
N VAL A 137 -0.94 8.20 4.38
CA VAL A 137 -0.64 8.65 5.75
C VAL A 137 -1.90 8.67 6.60
N THR A 138 -2.99 9.25 6.08
CA THR A 138 -4.28 9.33 6.80
C THR A 138 -4.82 7.93 7.12
N THR A 139 -4.79 7.01 6.15
CA THR A 139 -5.23 5.62 6.30
C THR A 139 -4.40 4.89 7.36
N ILE A 140 -3.07 4.94 7.25
CA ILE A 140 -2.14 4.29 8.18
C ILE A 140 -2.34 4.81 9.59
N VAL A 141 -2.31 6.12 9.79
CA VAL A 141 -2.46 6.75 11.12
C VAL A 141 -3.80 6.36 11.76
N THR A 142 -4.87 6.35 10.97
CA THR A 142 -6.21 5.97 11.45
C THR A 142 -6.24 4.50 11.90
N VAL A 143 -5.70 3.59 11.09
CA VAL A 143 -5.69 2.15 11.38
C VAL A 143 -4.80 1.84 12.59
N LEU A 144 -3.59 2.41 12.66
CA LEU A 144 -2.69 2.16 13.78
C LEU A 144 -3.28 2.67 15.11
N LYS A 145 -3.92 3.83 15.09
CA LYS A 145 -4.65 4.34 16.28
C LYS A 145 -5.82 3.44 16.68
N ALA A 146 -6.63 3.01 15.72
CA ALA A 146 -7.76 2.12 15.97
C ALA A 146 -7.33 0.76 16.53
N ARG A 147 -6.16 0.24 16.11
CA ARG A 147 -5.55 -0.99 16.64
C ARG A 147 -4.81 -0.80 17.98
N GLY A 148 -4.79 0.41 18.52
CA GLY A 148 -4.16 0.72 19.80
C GLY A 148 -2.62 0.66 19.76
N ILE A 149 -2.01 0.83 18.60
CA ILE A 149 -0.55 0.87 18.46
C ILE A 149 -0.02 2.14 19.12
N ARG A 150 0.78 1.97 20.18
CA ARG A 150 1.32 3.06 20.98
C ARG A 150 2.80 3.36 20.72
N LYS A 151 3.52 2.48 20.01
CA LYS A 151 4.91 2.77 19.61
C LYS A 151 4.94 4.05 18.78
N GLN A 152 5.91 4.90 19.05
CA GLN A 152 6.13 6.12 18.26
C GLN A 152 6.55 5.72 16.85
N PHE A 153 6.00 6.42 15.87
CA PHE A 153 6.36 6.21 14.47
C PHE A 153 6.40 7.52 13.70
N LYS A 154 7.14 7.49 12.62
CA LYS A 154 7.24 8.56 11.62
C LYS A 154 6.94 8.00 10.24
N ILE A 155 6.39 8.83 9.36
CA ILE A 155 6.21 8.48 7.95
C ILE A 155 6.89 9.57 7.11
N ALA A 156 7.78 9.17 6.22
CA ALA A 156 8.46 10.03 5.30
C ALA A 156 8.20 9.62 3.85
N LEU A 157 8.15 10.61 2.97
CA LEU A 157 8.06 10.48 1.53
C LEU A 157 9.46 10.65 0.94
N GLU A 158 9.86 9.75 0.06
CA GLU A 158 11.05 9.92 -0.78
C GLU A 158 10.78 10.96 -1.87
N VAL A 159 11.60 12.01 -1.90
CA VAL A 159 11.50 13.09 -2.87
C VAL A 159 12.78 13.10 -3.70
N PRO A 160 12.71 12.76 -5.00
CA PRO A 160 13.88 12.87 -5.86
C PRO A 160 14.42 14.30 -5.91
N THR A 161 15.73 14.45 -5.77
CA THR A 161 16.43 15.72 -5.91
C THR A 161 17.20 15.80 -7.23
N LYS A 162 18.03 16.81 -7.42
CA LYS A 162 18.89 16.90 -8.61
C LYS A 162 20.01 15.84 -8.54
N GLY A 163 20.06 14.97 -9.52
CA GLY A 163 20.97 13.80 -9.58
C GLY A 163 20.28 12.54 -9.07
N ASP A 164 21.07 11.63 -8.49
CA ASP A 164 20.57 10.34 -7.97
C ASP A 164 20.25 10.42 -6.45
N ASP A 165 20.33 11.61 -5.86
CA ASP A 165 20.07 11.82 -4.44
C ASP A 165 18.56 11.84 -4.15
N ILE A 166 18.18 11.35 -2.97
CA ILE A 166 16.82 11.31 -2.47
C ILE A 166 16.74 12.07 -1.15
N ASP A 167 15.88 13.08 -1.08
CA ASP A 167 15.49 13.73 0.16
C ASP A 167 14.32 13.04 0.82
N LEU A 168 14.25 13.10 2.15
CA LEU A 168 13.17 12.54 2.95
C LEU A 168 12.30 13.65 3.53
N LYS A 169 11.09 13.77 3.00
CA LYS A 169 10.08 14.69 3.54
C LYS A 169 9.20 13.98 4.56
N VAL A 170 9.34 14.32 5.84
CA VAL A 170 8.46 13.76 6.88
C VAL A 170 7.04 14.31 6.72
N LEU A 171 6.08 13.40 6.52
CA LEU A 171 4.66 13.68 6.42
C LEU A 171 3.92 13.48 7.76
N TYR A 172 4.42 12.58 8.61
CA TYR A 172 3.86 12.35 9.94
C TYR A 172 4.97 12.08 10.98
N PRO A 173 4.90 12.68 12.18
CA PRO A 173 3.90 13.67 12.61
C PRO A 173 4.07 15.01 11.87
N ALA A 174 2.96 15.75 11.75
CA ALA A 174 2.99 17.07 11.16
C ALA A 174 3.98 18.00 11.91
N ASN A 175 4.71 18.85 11.17
CA ASN A 175 5.70 19.81 11.72
C ASN A 175 6.88 19.14 12.45
N TYR A 176 7.24 17.91 12.09
CA TYR A 176 8.44 17.26 12.60
C TYR A 176 9.68 18.08 12.25
N LYS A 177 10.52 18.37 13.27
CA LYS A 177 11.74 19.21 13.13
C LYS A 177 13.04 18.43 13.25
N GLY A 178 12.96 17.10 13.48
CA GLY A 178 14.14 16.25 13.58
C GLY A 178 14.60 15.71 12.23
N GLU A 179 15.73 15.05 12.22
CA GLU A 179 16.20 14.29 11.07
C GLU A 179 15.47 12.94 10.98
N PHE A 180 15.24 12.48 9.75
CA PHE A 180 14.74 11.15 9.46
C PHE A 180 15.91 10.35 8.89
N ASN A 181 16.44 9.43 9.69
CA ASN A 181 17.55 8.55 9.30
C ASN A 181 17.07 7.09 9.40
N TYR A 182 17.43 6.27 8.42
CA TYR A 182 17.12 4.84 8.37
C TYR A 182 18.30 4.04 7.80
#